data_0ffe7ebdcc9db014910629188d514c43
#
_entry.id   0ffe7ebdcc9db014910629188d514c43
#
_cell.length_a   1.000
_cell.length_b   1.000
_cell.length_c   1.000
_cell.angle_alpha   90.00
_cell.angle_beta   90.00
_cell.angle_gamma   90.00
#
_symmetry.space_group_name_H-M   'P 1'
#
loop_
_entity.id
_entity.type
_entity.pdbx_description
1 polymer ?
#
loop_
_entity_poly.entity_id
_entity_poly.type
_entity_poly.pdbx_seq_one_letter_code
_entity_poly.pdbx_strand_id
1 'polypeptide(L)'
;PLVSIFRSTPLSRPISLKVMEVHPLGSQAFVPLSGRPYLVVVARPGEFCADNLRVFLAGPQQGVNYHKGCWHHYSLALDEESDFLVIDRDGPGNNCLEVFLDEEIVIDY
;
A
#
# COMPACT_ATOMS: atom_id res chain seq x y z
N PRO A 1 13.82 11.55 -7.83
CA PRO A 1 12.96 10.87 -6.86
C PRO A 1 12.40 11.83 -5.82
N LEU A 2 11.25 11.50 -5.29
CA LEU A 2 10.63 12.21 -4.18
C LEU A 2 10.76 11.32 -2.94
N VAL A 3 11.38 11.87 -1.88
CA VAL A 3 11.59 11.15 -0.63
C VAL A 3 10.74 11.79 0.45
N SER A 4 9.92 11.00 1.12
CA SER A 4 8.97 11.48 2.12
C SER A 4 8.94 10.56 3.33
N ILE A 5 8.35 11.04 4.42
CA ILE A 5 8.02 10.19 5.56
C ILE A 5 6.51 10.21 5.70
N PHE A 6 5.90 9.03 5.61
CA PHE A 6 4.46 8.85 5.79
C PHE A 6 4.20 8.30 7.18
N ARG A 7 3.28 8.94 7.90
CA ARG A 7 2.81 8.43 9.18
C ARG A 7 1.48 7.73 8.95
N SER A 8 1.42 6.45 9.29
CA SER A 8 0.26 5.61 9.10
C SER A 8 -0.41 5.32 10.43
N THR A 9 -1.70 5.63 10.51
CA THR A 9 -2.52 5.34 11.68
C THR A 9 -3.22 4.01 11.45
N PRO A 10 -3.17 3.05 12.40
CA PRO A 10 -3.81 1.75 12.21
C PRO A 10 -5.32 1.88 12.02
N LEU A 11 -5.85 1.04 11.13
CA LEU A 11 -7.29 0.89 10.98
C LEU A 11 -7.82 -0.09 12.02
N SER A 12 -9.11 0.04 12.33
CA SER A 12 -9.77 -0.88 13.25
C SER A 12 -9.80 -2.29 12.69
N ARG A 13 -9.67 -3.29 13.56
CA ARG A 13 -9.82 -4.70 13.20
C ARG A 13 -11.28 -5.13 13.25
N PRO A 14 -11.76 -5.98 12.32
CA PRO A 14 -11.08 -6.40 11.10
C PRO A 14 -10.92 -5.24 10.12
N ILE A 15 -9.89 -5.30 9.27
CA ILE A 15 -9.62 -4.22 8.33
C ILE A 15 -10.54 -4.35 7.13
N SER A 16 -11.28 -3.28 6.82
CA SER A 16 -12.13 -3.19 5.65
C SER A 16 -11.40 -2.45 4.53
N LEU A 17 -11.18 -3.13 3.42
CA LEU A 17 -10.55 -2.53 2.24
C LEU A 17 -11.63 -1.84 1.41
N LYS A 18 -11.43 -0.56 1.10
CA LYS A 18 -12.40 0.25 0.34
C LYS A 18 -11.83 0.81 -0.95
N VAL A 19 -10.51 0.96 -1.02
CA VAL A 19 -9.85 1.60 -2.14
C VAL A 19 -8.54 0.91 -2.44
N MET A 20 -8.19 0.82 -3.73
CA MET A 20 -6.87 0.41 -4.17
C MET A 20 -6.29 1.49 -5.06
N GLU A 21 -4.97 1.61 -5.05
CA GLU A 21 -4.23 2.61 -5.80
C GLU A 21 -3.29 1.95 -6.81
N VAL A 22 -3.03 2.65 -7.90
CA VAL A 22 -1.98 2.25 -8.85
C VAL A 22 -1.20 3.49 -9.29
N HIS A 23 0.10 3.32 -9.45
CA HIS A 23 0.99 4.37 -9.95
C HIS A 23 1.46 3.97 -11.35
N PRO A 24 0.84 4.53 -12.41
CA PRO A 24 1.15 4.09 -13.78
C PRO A 24 2.49 4.62 -14.32
N LEU A 25 3.09 5.62 -13.69
CA LEU A 25 4.27 6.30 -14.21
C LEU A 25 5.57 5.98 -13.46
N GLY A 26 5.51 5.32 -12.32
CA GLY A 26 6.70 4.99 -11.55
C GLY A 26 6.41 4.04 -10.40
N SER A 27 7.47 3.47 -9.84
CA SER A 27 7.37 2.62 -8.65
C SER A 27 7.23 3.47 -7.39
N GLN A 28 6.80 2.81 -6.31
CA GLN A 28 6.74 3.44 -4.98
C GLN A 28 7.30 2.46 -3.96
N ALA A 29 8.32 2.91 -3.22
CA ALA A 29 8.96 2.08 -2.20
C ALA A 29 8.59 2.57 -0.81
N PHE A 30 8.34 1.62 0.09
CA PHE A 30 8.08 1.87 1.50
C PHE A 30 9.10 1.12 2.34
N VAL A 31 9.73 1.83 3.30
CA VAL A 31 10.67 1.24 4.25
C VAL A 31 10.17 1.56 5.66
N PRO A 32 9.87 0.53 6.48
CA PRO A 32 9.37 0.78 7.83
C PRO A 32 10.45 1.40 8.73
N LEU A 33 10.07 2.40 9.52
CA LEU A 33 10.98 3.11 10.41
C LEU A 33 10.67 2.89 11.89
N SER A 34 9.53 2.29 12.21
CA SER A 34 9.08 2.19 13.60
C SER A 34 9.28 0.82 14.26
N GLY A 35 9.93 -0.11 13.56
CA GLY A 35 10.24 -1.42 14.11
C GLY A 35 9.04 -2.33 14.33
N ARG A 36 7.95 -2.13 13.57
CA ARG A 36 6.73 -2.91 13.68
C ARG A 36 6.37 -3.58 12.36
N PRO A 37 5.74 -4.78 12.39
CA PRO A 37 5.24 -5.40 11.17
C PRO A 37 4.07 -4.59 10.58
N TYR A 38 3.78 -4.82 9.31
CA TYR A 38 2.70 -4.13 8.61
C TYR A 38 2.13 -5.02 7.52
N LEU A 39 0.96 -4.68 7.03
CA LEU A 39 0.32 -5.44 5.96
C LEU A 39 0.62 -4.84 4.60
N VAL A 40 0.81 -5.73 3.64
CA VAL A 40 0.98 -5.39 2.22
C VAL A 40 -0.17 -6.04 1.46
N VAL A 41 -0.94 -5.24 0.75
CA VAL A 41 -2.08 -5.70 -0.04
C VAL A 41 -1.84 -5.30 -1.48
N VAL A 42 -1.80 -6.28 -2.38
CA VAL A 42 -1.46 -6.08 -3.78
C VAL A 42 -2.39 -6.82 -4.72
N ALA A 43 -2.43 -6.36 -5.97
CA ALA A 43 -3.07 -7.06 -7.06
C ALA A 43 -2.26 -6.83 -8.34
N ARG A 44 -2.36 -7.77 -9.28
CA ARG A 44 -1.61 -7.74 -10.54
C ARG A 44 -1.88 -6.48 -11.35
N PRO A 45 -0.90 -6.02 -12.15
CA PRO A 45 -1.12 -4.92 -13.11
C PRO A 45 -2.24 -5.23 -14.09
N GLY A 46 -2.81 -4.18 -14.65
CA GLY A 46 -3.89 -4.25 -15.61
C GLY A 46 -5.21 -3.81 -14.98
N GLU A 47 -6.30 -4.30 -15.51
CA GLU A 47 -7.61 -4.01 -14.93
C GLU A 47 -7.71 -4.62 -13.54
N PHE A 48 -8.17 -3.83 -12.58
CA PHE A 48 -8.30 -4.31 -11.21
C PHE A 48 -9.34 -5.42 -11.11
N CYS A 49 -8.96 -6.52 -10.45
CA CYS A 49 -9.84 -7.64 -10.17
C CYS A 49 -9.64 -8.09 -8.72
N ALA A 50 -10.71 -8.10 -7.93
CA ALA A 50 -10.63 -8.47 -6.53
C ALA A 50 -10.12 -9.89 -6.31
N ASP A 51 -10.36 -10.81 -7.24
CA ASP A 51 -9.87 -12.19 -7.17
C ASP A 51 -8.35 -12.28 -7.21
N ASN A 52 -7.68 -11.22 -7.68
CA ASN A 52 -6.22 -11.17 -7.76
C ASN A 52 -5.57 -10.61 -6.49
N LEU A 53 -6.36 -10.17 -5.52
CA LEU A 53 -5.81 -9.62 -4.28
C LEU A 53 -4.99 -10.66 -3.52
N ARG A 54 -3.86 -10.20 -3.01
CA ARG A 54 -3.00 -10.97 -2.11
C ARG A 54 -2.61 -10.10 -0.94
N VAL A 55 -2.58 -10.70 0.24
CA VAL A 55 -2.26 -10.00 1.48
C VAL A 55 -1.05 -10.68 2.12
N PHE A 56 -0.08 -9.87 2.49
CA PHE A 56 1.16 -10.35 3.11
C PHE A 56 1.39 -9.60 4.43
N LEU A 57 1.94 -10.29 5.40
CA LEU A 57 2.45 -9.67 6.60
C LEU A 57 3.94 -9.43 6.38
N ALA A 58 4.35 -8.17 6.32
CA ALA A 58 5.74 -7.80 6.19
C ALA A 58 6.37 -7.60 7.56
N GLY A 59 7.60 -8.07 7.72
CA GLY A 59 8.32 -7.91 8.97
C GLY A 59 8.82 -6.49 9.18
N PRO A 60 9.23 -6.14 10.42
CA PRO A 60 9.63 -4.78 10.77
C PRO A 60 10.92 -4.31 10.07
N GLN A 61 11.66 -5.22 9.44
CA GLN A 61 12.89 -4.90 8.71
C GLN A 61 12.77 -5.16 7.22
N GLN A 62 11.55 -5.39 6.73
CA GLN A 62 11.30 -5.62 5.31
C GLN A 62 10.68 -4.38 4.68
N GLY A 63 11.32 -3.85 3.63
CA GLY A 63 10.71 -2.85 2.79
C GLY A 63 9.90 -3.51 1.68
N VAL A 64 9.11 -2.73 0.99
CA VAL A 64 8.37 -3.15 -0.19
C VAL A 64 8.51 -2.12 -1.28
N ASN A 65 8.67 -2.59 -2.51
CA ASN A 65 8.63 -1.72 -3.67
C ASN A 65 7.49 -2.16 -4.59
N TYR A 66 6.47 -1.32 -4.71
CA TYR A 66 5.38 -1.57 -5.64
C TYR A 66 5.83 -1.14 -7.03
N HIS A 67 5.98 -2.10 -7.93
CA HIS A 67 6.37 -1.80 -9.30
C HIS A 67 5.31 -0.94 -9.98
N LYS A 68 5.74 -0.18 -10.96
CA LYS A 68 4.86 0.61 -11.82
C LYS A 68 3.71 -0.26 -12.32
N GLY A 69 2.48 0.19 -12.13
CA GLY A 69 1.28 -0.53 -12.56
C GLY A 69 0.75 -1.58 -11.60
N CYS A 70 1.46 -1.89 -10.53
CA CYS A 70 0.97 -2.83 -9.51
C CYS A 70 -0.07 -2.14 -8.63
N TRP A 71 -1.26 -2.74 -8.51
CA TRP A 71 -2.27 -2.26 -7.58
C TRP A 71 -1.84 -2.53 -6.16
N HIS A 72 -2.04 -1.56 -5.26
CA HIS A 72 -1.76 -1.74 -3.85
C HIS A 72 -2.67 -0.88 -2.98
N HIS A 73 -2.82 -1.27 -1.74
CA HIS A 73 -3.47 -0.44 -0.74
C HIS A 73 -2.45 0.55 -0.17
N TYR A 74 -2.90 1.67 0.37
CA TYR A 74 -2.00 2.56 1.09
C TYR A 74 -1.40 1.86 2.31
N SER A 75 -0.41 2.47 2.97
CA SER A 75 0.30 1.83 4.07
C SER A 75 -0.64 1.42 5.21
N LEU A 76 -0.50 0.18 5.68
CA LEU A 76 -1.35 -0.40 6.71
C LEU A 76 -0.50 -0.75 7.93
N ALA A 77 -0.40 0.20 8.86
CA ALA A 77 0.23 -0.02 10.14
C ALA A 77 -0.63 -0.96 10.99
N LEU A 78 0.01 -1.71 11.86
CA LEU A 78 -0.66 -2.63 12.78
C LEU A 78 -0.48 -2.17 14.22
N ASP A 79 -1.56 -2.18 15.00
CA ASP A 79 -1.62 -1.93 16.43
C ASP A 79 -1.29 -0.51 16.85
N GLU A 80 -0.20 0.07 16.34
CA GLU A 80 0.25 1.41 16.68
C GLU A 80 0.61 2.21 15.45
N GLU A 81 0.57 3.53 15.57
CA GLU A 81 1.01 4.45 14.54
C GLU A 81 2.46 4.17 14.16
N SER A 82 2.73 4.11 12.87
CA SER A 82 4.06 3.75 12.35
C SER A 82 4.47 4.68 11.22
N ASP A 83 5.76 4.97 11.15
CA ASP A 83 6.34 5.80 10.12
C ASP A 83 7.03 4.96 9.06
N PHE A 84 6.95 5.44 7.82
CA PHE A 84 7.58 4.80 6.67
C PHE A 84 8.37 5.84 5.88
N LEU A 85 9.59 5.46 5.49
CA LEU A 85 10.30 6.19 4.45
C LEU A 85 9.68 5.79 3.11
N VAL A 86 9.29 6.77 2.31
CA VAL A 86 8.63 6.53 1.03
C VAL A 86 9.43 7.18 -0.09
N ILE A 87 9.73 6.41 -1.11
CA ILE A 87 10.45 6.89 -2.29
C ILE A 87 9.56 6.74 -3.51
N ASP A 88 9.24 7.89 -4.12
CA ASP A 88 8.32 8.01 -5.25
C ASP A 88 9.00 8.61 -6.47
N ARG A 89 8.29 8.53 -7.58
CA ARG A 89 8.58 9.34 -8.74
C ARG A 89 8.10 10.78 -8.52
N ASP A 90 8.97 11.74 -8.79
CA ASP A 90 8.63 13.15 -8.84
C ASP A 90 8.73 13.61 -10.30
N GLY A 91 7.61 14.06 -10.85
CA GLY A 91 7.56 14.48 -12.23
C GLY A 91 6.15 14.79 -12.73
N PRO A 92 6.01 15.26 -13.97
CA PRO A 92 4.69 15.61 -14.51
C PRO A 92 3.84 14.39 -14.79
N GLY A 93 2.55 14.63 -14.94
CA GLY A 93 1.54 13.61 -15.24
C GLY A 93 0.81 13.11 -14.01
N ASN A 94 -0.26 12.37 -14.26
CA ASN A 94 -1.06 11.77 -13.19
C ASN A 94 -0.51 10.40 -12.84
N ASN A 95 0.13 10.30 -11.69
CA ASN A 95 0.79 9.07 -11.22
C ASN A 95 0.02 8.37 -10.10
N CYS A 96 -1.21 8.74 -9.85
CA CYS A 96 -2.02 8.04 -8.85
C CYS A 96 -3.44 7.90 -9.35
N LEU A 97 -3.85 6.67 -9.61
CA LEU A 97 -5.22 6.33 -9.95
C LEU A 97 -5.78 5.47 -8.84
N GLU A 98 -7.05 5.68 -8.53
CA GLU A 98 -7.73 4.93 -7.47
C GLU A 98 -8.92 4.19 -8.02
N VAL A 99 -9.19 3.00 -7.46
CA VAL A 99 -10.44 2.28 -7.68
C VAL A 99 -11.09 2.04 -6.32
N PHE A 100 -12.38 2.36 -6.24
CA PHE A 100 -13.18 2.06 -5.04
C PHE A 100 -13.84 0.70 -5.24
N LEU A 101 -13.75 -0.15 -4.23
CA LEU A 101 -14.26 -1.51 -4.31
C LEU A 101 -15.79 -1.50 -4.23
N ASP A 102 -16.45 -2.21 -5.15
CA ASP A 102 -17.91 -2.33 -5.18
C ASP A 102 -18.42 -3.13 -3.97
N GLU A 103 -17.65 -4.11 -3.54
CA GLU A 103 -17.97 -4.93 -2.39
C GLU A 103 -16.87 -4.79 -1.34
N GLU A 104 -17.28 -4.77 -0.09
CA GLU A 104 -16.34 -4.70 1.02
C GLU A 104 -15.51 -5.99 1.08
N ILE A 105 -14.18 -5.83 1.14
CA ILE A 105 -13.26 -6.93 1.37
C ILE A 105 -12.67 -6.74 2.76
N VAL A 106 -12.81 -7.75 3.59
CA VAL A 106 -12.38 -7.70 4.98
C VAL A 106 -11.15 -8.58 5.18
N ILE A 107 -10.14 -8.02 5.83
CA ILE A 107 -8.95 -8.77 6.26
C ILE A 107 -9.10 -9.01 7.75
N ASP A 108 -9.15 -10.28 8.12
CA ASP A 108 -9.21 -10.71 9.51
C ASP A 108 -7.86 -11.36 9.87
N TYR A 109 -7.22 -10.83 10.91
CA TYR A 109 -5.88 -11.29 11.30
C TYR A 109 -5.65 -11.21 12.79
#